data_8ab0b30d3faa6aefa8863d2205538242
#
_entry.id   8ab0b30d3faa6aefa8863d2205538242
#
_cell.length_a   1.000
_cell.length_b   1.000
_cell.length_c   1.000
_cell.angle_alpha   90.00
_cell.angle_beta   90.00
_cell.angle_gamma   90.00
#
_symmetry.space_group_name_H-M   'P 1'
#
loop_
_entity.id
_entity.type
_entity.pdbx_description
1 polymer ?
#
loop_
_entity_poly.entity_id
_entity_poly.type
_entity_poly.pdbx_seq_one_letter_code
_entity_poly.pdbx_strand_id
1 'polypeptide(L)'
;MSVLNEARLNTEEIIDELHGIGAFGSKKPRTYRQVAKNQYNGFSKARKKSKKMIRKAMRQQLGYLRRNLKMIHATDKKLREELSAKLQERLSVVEVLYAQQKEMFEKGTHRIDERIVSLSQPWVRPIVRGKQNAPVEFGAKVEMRVVNGYLRIEDLRWDAFNEGTTLQTSVESYRRCFGHYPARVLADTIFRTRENLRYCKERDIHISGPRLGKRPVDLSVYHEQLREEWLESGERGEIERQFGVAKRRYSLGCVVMKLKHTSEVDIYASVLAMNLWKKLQLLFAQIYCFLFGRPQLFAF
;
A
#
# COMPACT_ATOMS: atom_id res chain seq x y z
N MET A 1 16.02 3.06 10.70
CA MET A 1 17.39 3.65 10.71
C MET A 1 17.76 4.31 9.39
N SER A 2 17.56 3.69 8.21
CA SER A 2 17.82 4.32 6.90
C SER A 2 17.09 5.64 6.75
N VAL A 3 15.78 5.66 7.00
CA VAL A 3 14.94 6.87 6.89
C VAL A 3 15.41 8.00 7.81
N LEU A 4 15.84 7.70 9.05
CA LEU A 4 16.42 8.71 9.96
C LEU A 4 17.74 9.28 9.45
N ASN A 5 18.59 8.45 8.84
CA ASN A 5 19.83 8.93 8.22
C ASN A 5 19.55 9.77 6.98
N GLU A 6 18.57 9.39 6.15
CA GLU A 6 18.12 10.16 4.99
C GLU A 6 17.55 11.52 5.42
N ALA A 7 16.71 11.55 6.45
CA ALA A 7 16.19 12.78 7.04
C ALA A 7 17.30 13.70 7.54
N ARG A 8 18.33 13.14 8.19
CA ARG A 8 19.50 13.91 8.61
C ARG A 8 20.23 14.53 7.40
N LEU A 9 20.45 13.76 6.33
CA LEU A 9 21.09 14.26 5.11
C LEU A 9 20.26 15.39 4.47
N ASN A 10 18.94 15.26 4.41
CA ASN A 10 18.06 16.30 3.89
C ASN A 10 18.15 17.59 4.74
N THR A 11 18.20 17.46 6.08
CA THR A 11 18.37 18.64 6.94
C THR A 11 19.76 19.28 6.80
N GLU A 12 20.80 18.51 6.49
CA GLU A 12 22.13 19.03 6.21
C GLU A 12 22.18 19.81 4.88
N GLU A 13 21.49 19.30 3.83
CA GLU A 13 21.30 19.98 2.55
C GLU A 13 20.58 21.32 2.75
N ILE A 14 19.47 21.32 3.51
CA ILE A 14 18.70 22.52 3.82
C ILE A 14 19.55 23.57 4.58
N ILE A 15 20.38 23.15 5.54
CA ILE A 15 21.29 24.05 6.25
C ILE A 15 22.35 24.63 5.29
N ASP A 16 22.82 23.83 4.31
CA ASP A 16 23.78 24.28 3.33
C ASP A 16 23.17 25.38 2.43
N GLU A 17 21.94 25.19 1.94
CA GLU A 17 21.20 26.19 1.16
C GLU A 17 20.91 27.45 1.97
N LEU A 18 20.40 27.31 3.21
CA LEU A 18 20.16 28.45 4.09
C LEU A 18 21.44 29.24 4.39
N HIS A 19 22.60 28.58 4.49
CA HIS A 19 23.86 29.26 4.62
C HIS A 19 24.26 30.01 3.33
N GLY A 20 23.99 29.42 2.16
CA GLY A 20 24.23 30.04 0.87
C GLY A 20 23.47 31.36 0.66
N ILE A 21 22.24 31.44 1.16
CA ILE A 21 21.43 32.67 1.14
C ILE A 21 21.70 33.61 2.33
N GLY A 22 22.71 33.33 3.14
CA GLY A 22 23.18 34.22 4.21
C GLY A 22 22.44 34.08 5.54
N ALA A 23 21.56 33.08 5.74
CA ALA A 23 20.75 32.90 6.92
C ALA A 23 21.55 32.71 8.24
N PHE A 24 22.81 32.33 8.16
CA PHE A 24 23.71 32.10 9.30
C PHE A 24 24.91 33.06 9.34
N GLY A 25 24.92 34.11 8.51
CA GLY A 25 26.05 35.01 8.37
C GLY A 25 27.30 34.31 7.81
N SER A 26 28.50 34.76 8.20
CA SER A 26 29.78 34.24 7.68
C SER A 26 30.16 32.83 8.15
N LYS A 27 29.60 32.35 9.25
CA LYS A 27 29.96 31.05 9.85
C LYS A 27 28.85 30.01 9.70
N LYS A 28 29.14 28.97 8.91
CA LYS A 28 28.24 27.83 8.76
C LYS A 28 28.07 27.06 10.09
N PRO A 29 26.83 26.72 10.50
CA PRO A 29 26.59 25.96 11.72
C PRO A 29 27.21 24.56 11.68
N ARG A 30 27.70 24.08 12.83
CA ARG A 30 28.23 22.72 12.97
C ARG A 30 27.13 21.68 12.96
N THR A 31 27.01 20.90 11.89
CA THR A 31 26.05 19.78 11.77
C THR A 31 26.61 18.43 12.24
N TYR A 32 27.91 18.33 12.55
CA TYR A 32 28.60 17.08 12.92
C TYR A 32 28.43 15.94 11.90
N ARG A 33 28.24 16.27 10.62
CA ARG A 33 27.91 15.33 9.54
C ARG A 33 28.87 14.16 9.41
N GLN A 34 30.17 14.40 9.58
CA GLN A 34 31.17 13.33 9.48
C GLN A 34 31.05 12.31 10.63
N VAL A 35 30.85 12.79 11.84
CA VAL A 35 30.65 11.92 13.03
C VAL A 35 29.36 11.13 12.87
N ALA A 36 28.27 11.78 12.47
CA ALA A 36 26.98 11.14 12.24
C ALA A 36 27.04 10.07 11.15
N LYS A 37 27.75 10.36 10.03
CA LYS A 37 28.01 9.42 8.94
C LYS A 37 28.79 8.19 9.42
N ASN A 38 29.86 8.39 10.16
CA ASN A 38 30.71 7.31 10.68
C ASN A 38 29.92 6.40 11.65
N GLN A 39 29.12 6.99 12.56
CA GLN A 39 28.27 6.26 13.49
C GLN A 39 27.19 5.46 12.76
N TYR A 40 26.53 6.05 11.74
CA TYR A 40 25.56 5.34 10.91
C TYR A 40 26.20 4.18 10.13
N ASN A 41 27.35 4.41 9.51
CA ASN A 41 28.07 3.38 8.75
C ASN A 41 28.52 2.23 9.66
N GLY A 42 29.02 2.50 10.85
CA GLY A 42 29.39 1.49 11.84
C GLY A 42 28.19 0.63 12.25
N PHE A 43 27.02 1.27 12.48
CA PHE A 43 25.78 0.57 12.74
C PHE A 43 25.29 -0.25 11.53
N SER A 44 25.32 0.33 10.34
CA SER A 44 24.81 -0.30 9.11
C SER A 44 25.60 -1.55 8.75
N LYS A 45 26.93 -1.51 8.86
CA LYS A 45 27.85 -2.62 8.55
C LYS A 45 27.84 -3.76 9.58
N ALA A 46 27.30 -3.53 10.78
CA ALA A 46 27.27 -4.54 11.82
C ALA A 46 26.40 -5.73 11.40
N ARG A 47 26.98 -6.94 11.41
CA ARG A 47 26.30 -8.19 11.03
C ARG A 47 25.18 -8.56 12.01
N LYS A 48 25.42 -8.41 13.31
CA LYS A 48 24.42 -8.62 14.35
C LYS A 48 24.08 -7.30 15.05
N LYS A 49 22.80 -6.99 15.18
CA LYS A 49 22.31 -5.74 15.77
C LYS A 49 21.50 -6.04 17.03
N SER A 50 22.12 -5.89 18.20
CA SER A 50 21.41 -6.04 19.48
C SER A 50 20.40 -4.90 19.70
N LYS A 51 19.36 -5.14 20.50
CA LYS A 51 18.37 -4.10 20.90
C LYS A 51 19.04 -2.85 21.45
N LYS A 52 20.09 -3.02 22.30
CA LYS A 52 20.88 -1.91 22.88
C LYS A 52 21.58 -1.09 21.81
N MET A 53 22.19 -1.76 20.81
CA MET A 53 22.87 -1.11 19.69
C MET A 53 21.89 -0.34 18.80
N ILE A 54 20.74 -0.93 18.47
CA ILE A 54 19.67 -0.25 17.71
C ILE A 54 19.21 0.99 18.46
N ARG A 55 18.88 0.88 19.75
CA ARG A 55 18.41 2.00 20.56
C ARG A 55 19.47 3.12 20.68
N LYS A 56 20.76 2.78 20.82
CA LYS A 56 21.86 3.74 20.81
C LYS A 56 21.93 4.49 19.47
N ALA A 57 21.91 3.77 18.36
CA ALA A 57 22.00 4.35 17.03
C ALA A 57 20.78 5.26 16.72
N MET A 58 19.57 4.85 17.11
CA MET A 58 18.36 5.69 16.98
C MET A 58 18.50 6.98 17.79
N ARG A 59 18.92 6.91 19.04
CA ARG A 59 19.15 8.08 19.90
C ARG A 59 20.13 9.07 19.25
N GLN A 60 21.22 8.57 18.67
CA GLN A 60 22.23 9.39 18.01
C GLN A 60 21.64 10.12 16.80
N GLN A 61 20.94 9.41 15.90
CA GLN A 61 20.35 10.02 14.72
C GLN A 61 19.25 11.02 15.07
N LEU A 62 18.38 10.71 16.03
CA LEU A 62 17.37 11.65 16.54
C LEU A 62 18.04 12.90 17.17
N GLY A 63 19.17 12.74 17.84
CA GLY A 63 19.92 13.85 18.40
C GLY A 63 20.49 14.79 17.33
N TYR A 64 20.99 14.24 16.22
CA TYR A 64 21.45 15.05 15.08
C TYR A 64 20.29 15.76 14.38
N LEU A 65 19.19 15.06 14.12
CA LEU A 65 17.98 15.65 13.55
C LEU A 65 17.44 16.79 14.41
N ARG A 66 17.30 16.58 15.72
CA ARG A 66 16.84 17.63 16.65
C ARG A 66 17.68 18.88 16.56
N ARG A 67 19.02 18.71 16.51
CA ARG A 67 19.95 19.84 16.40
C ARG A 67 19.79 20.58 15.08
N ASN A 68 19.74 19.84 13.96
CA ASN A 68 19.60 20.42 12.64
C ASN A 68 18.27 21.16 12.50
N LEU A 69 17.15 20.55 12.91
CA LEU A 69 15.84 21.19 12.90
C LEU A 69 15.83 22.45 13.79
N LYS A 70 16.44 22.41 14.99
CA LYS A 70 16.55 23.59 15.84
C LYS A 70 17.31 24.73 15.15
N MET A 71 18.39 24.44 14.42
CA MET A 71 19.13 25.43 13.66
C MET A 71 18.30 26.01 12.53
N ILE A 72 17.60 25.17 11.75
CA ILE A 72 16.72 25.61 10.67
C ILE A 72 15.60 26.50 11.22
N HIS A 73 14.96 26.11 12.31
CA HIS A 73 13.86 26.89 12.90
C HIS A 73 14.33 28.21 13.54
N ALA A 74 15.59 28.30 13.93
CA ALA A 74 16.17 29.55 14.46
C ALA A 74 16.45 30.61 13.37
N THR A 75 16.40 30.25 12.08
CA THR A 75 16.53 31.21 10.98
C THR A 75 15.23 31.99 10.76
N ASP A 76 15.31 33.16 10.13
CA ASP A 76 14.14 33.94 9.76
C ASP A 76 13.20 33.13 8.87
N LYS A 77 11.88 33.30 9.11
CA LYS A 77 10.84 32.65 8.33
C LYS A 77 10.91 33.03 6.84
N LYS A 78 11.18 34.30 6.54
CA LYS A 78 11.32 34.80 5.17
C LYS A 78 12.42 34.07 4.42
N LEU A 79 13.59 33.86 5.06
CA LEU A 79 14.71 33.13 4.44
C LEU A 79 14.39 31.66 4.20
N ARG A 80 13.56 31.03 5.05
CA ARG A 80 13.07 29.66 4.80
C ARG A 80 12.09 29.58 3.64
N GLU A 81 11.32 30.64 3.40
CA GLU A 81 10.41 30.77 2.26
C GLU A 81 11.15 30.98 0.93
N GLU A 82 12.42 31.42 0.95
CA GLU A 82 13.30 31.52 -0.22
C GLU A 82 13.85 30.16 -0.68
N LEU A 83 13.78 29.13 0.17
CA LEU A 83 14.15 27.77 -0.23
C LEU A 83 13.28 27.31 -1.40
N SER A 84 13.85 26.48 -2.29
CA SER A 84 13.07 25.88 -3.36
C SER A 84 11.85 25.10 -2.80
N ALA A 85 10.74 25.08 -3.54
CA ALA A 85 9.52 24.36 -3.14
C ALA A 85 9.78 22.90 -2.76
N LYS A 86 10.74 22.25 -3.44
CA LYS A 86 11.18 20.88 -3.15
C LYS A 86 11.83 20.75 -1.78
N LEU A 87 12.65 21.72 -1.36
CA LEU A 87 13.31 21.69 -0.05
C LEU A 87 12.32 22.04 1.08
N GLN A 88 11.37 22.94 0.81
CA GLN A 88 10.29 23.25 1.75
C GLN A 88 9.40 22.02 2.01
N GLU A 89 8.98 21.32 0.95
CA GLU A 89 8.24 20.06 1.05
C GLU A 89 9.03 19.00 1.84
N ARG A 90 10.32 18.82 1.52
CA ARG A 90 11.18 17.88 2.24
C ARG A 90 11.32 18.25 3.72
N LEU A 91 11.42 19.53 4.05
CA LEU A 91 11.50 19.99 5.44
C LEU A 91 10.24 19.57 6.21
N SER A 92 9.06 19.87 5.66
CA SER A 92 7.78 19.52 6.31
C SER A 92 7.65 18.02 6.56
N VAL A 93 8.05 17.18 5.58
CA VAL A 93 8.04 15.71 5.74
C VAL A 93 9.03 15.25 6.80
N VAL A 94 10.23 15.84 6.86
CA VAL A 94 11.25 15.52 7.88
C VAL A 94 10.78 15.89 9.27
N GLU A 95 10.09 16.99 9.45
CA GLU A 95 9.53 17.43 10.74
C GLU A 95 8.50 16.42 11.26
N VAL A 96 7.56 16.01 10.43
CA VAL A 96 6.57 14.98 10.78
C VAL A 96 7.26 13.65 11.09
N LEU A 97 8.21 13.22 10.25
CA LEU A 97 8.99 12.00 10.49
C LEU A 97 9.72 12.05 11.82
N TYR A 98 10.38 13.19 12.13
CA TYR A 98 11.11 13.35 13.38
C TYR A 98 10.18 13.23 14.60
N ALA A 99 9.01 13.89 14.56
CA ALA A 99 8.01 13.79 15.62
C ALA A 99 7.55 12.34 15.84
N GLN A 100 7.18 11.64 14.76
CA GLN A 100 6.76 10.24 14.80
C GLN A 100 7.86 9.31 15.36
N GLN A 101 9.10 9.45 14.88
CA GLN A 101 10.21 8.60 15.30
C GLN A 101 10.64 8.88 16.75
N LYS A 102 10.56 10.14 17.19
CA LYS A 102 10.80 10.54 18.58
C LYS A 102 9.76 9.91 19.49
N GLU A 103 8.48 10.04 19.17
CA GLU A 103 7.38 9.47 19.95
C GLU A 103 7.51 7.93 20.07
N MET A 104 7.76 7.24 18.96
CA MET A 104 7.97 5.79 18.98
C MET A 104 9.19 5.39 19.82
N PHE A 105 10.27 6.18 19.76
CA PHE A 105 11.47 5.94 20.56
C PHE A 105 11.24 6.13 22.06
N GLU A 106 10.52 7.17 22.46
CA GLU A 106 10.18 7.49 23.84
C GLU A 106 9.21 6.47 24.44
N LYS A 107 8.14 6.12 23.71
CA LYS A 107 7.15 5.13 24.11
C LYS A 107 7.64 3.67 23.99
N GLY A 108 8.77 3.41 23.33
CA GLY A 108 9.27 2.06 23.09
C GLY A 108 8.39 1.23 22.14
N THR A 109 7.54 1.88 21.33
CA THR A 109 6.64 1.27 20.35
C THR A 109 7.21 1.32 18.96
N HIS A 110 6.70 0.44 18.08
CA HIS A 110 6.99 0.47 16.64
C HIS A 110 5.75 0.85 15.81
N ARG A 111 4.64 1.23 16.46
CA ARG A 111 3.37 1.59 15.83
C ARG A 111 3.05 3.05 16.11
N ILE A 112 2.65 3.74 15.08
CA ILE A 112 2.10 5.09 15.11
C ILE A 112 1.22 5.25 13.87
N ASP A 113 0.14 5.99 14.00
CA ASP A 113 -0.76 6.26 12.89
C ASP A 113 -0.06 7.10 11.82
N GLU A 114 -0.46 6.92 10.58
CA GLU A 114 0.07 7.64 9.42
C GLU A 114 1.62 7.58 9.31
N ARG A 115 2.23 6.47 9.76
CA ARG A 115 3.68 6.33 9.82
C ARG A 115 4.37 6.55 8.48
N ILE A 116 5.23 7.54 8.40
CA ILE A 116 6.12 7.79 7.26
C ILE A 116 7.24 6.75 7.24
N VAL A 117 7.38 6.03 6.13
CA VAL A 117 8.40 4.99 5.92
C VAL A 117 9.39 5.34 4.81
N SER A 118 9.05 6.31 3.96
CA SER A 118 9.90 6.86 2.90
C SER A 118 9.79 8.38 2.87
N LEU A 119 10.91 9.08 2.73
CA LEU A 119 10.91 10.54 2.59
C LEU A 119 10.62 10.98 1.14
N SER A 120 11.01 10.16 0.18
CA SER A 120 10.73 10.42 -1.23
C SER A 120 9.29 10.08 -1.64
N GLN A 121 8.62 9.24 -0.85
CA GLN A 121 7.24 8.80 -1.05
C GLN A 121 6.48 8.84 0.29
N PRO A 122 6.21 10.03 0.84
CA PRO A 122 5.66 10.18 2.19
C PRO A 122 4.23 9.68 2.35
N TRP A 123 3.53 9.40 1.26
CA TRP A 123 2.19 8.82 1.23
C TRP A 123 2.18 7.29 1.36
N VAL A 124 3.31 6.60 1.12
CA VAL A 124 3.40 5.15 1.23
C VAL A 124 3.31 4.73 2.70
N ARG A 125 2.43 3.78 2.98
CA ARG A 125 2.18 3.25 4.33
C ARG A 125 2.57 1.78 4.44
N PRO A 126 2.93 1.31 5.65
CA PRO A 126 3.14 -0.10 5.91
C PRO A 126 1.79 -0.83 5.95
N ILE A 127 1.66 -1.90 5.18
CA ILE A 127 0.50 -2.79 5.16
C ILE A 127 0.88 -4.07 5.89
N VAL A 128 0.24 -4.33 7.03
CA VAL A 128 0.48 -5.56 7.81
C VAL A 128 -0.30 -6.71 7.18
N ARG A 129 0.39 -7.75 6.73
CA ARG A 129 -0.18 -8.91 6.03
C ARG A 129 -0.27 -10.19 6.88
N GLY A 130 0.34 -10.22 8.05
CA GLY A 130 0.35 -11.41 8.91
C GLY A 130 1.04 -12.65 8.35
N LYS A 131 1.71 -12.56 7.21
CA LYS A 131 2.47 -13.68 6.60
C LYS A 131 3.81 -13.86 7.29
N GLN A 132 4.22 -15.11 7.53
CA GLN A 132 5.49 -15.43 8.23
C GLN A 132 6.72 -14.84 7.54
N ASN A 133 6.80 -14.92 6.21
CA ASN A 133 7.99 -14.50 5.45
C ASN A 133 8.00 -13.03 5.03
N ALA A 134 6.84 -12.37 5.01
CA ALA A 134 6.70 -10.95 4.64
C ALA A 134 5.58 -10.32 5.48
N PRO A 135 5.84 -10.00 6.76
CA PRO A 135 4.80 -9.53 7.67
C PRO A 135 4.29 -8.11 7.32
N VAL A 136 5.07 -7.33 6.59
CA VAL A 136 4.74 -5.95 6.19
C VAL A 136 5.08 -5.76 4.71
N GLU A 137 4.11 -5.29 3.95
CA GLU A 137 4.28 -4.81 2.57
C GLU A 137 4.18 -3.29 2.55
N PHE A 138 4.72 -2.66 1.51
CA PHE A 138 4.68 -1.20 1.31
C PHE A 138 4.10 -0.91 -0.06
N GLY A 139 3.17 0.02 -0.15
CA GLY A 139 2.57 0.39 -1.43
C GLY A 139 1.11 0.79 -1.30
N ALA A 140 0.43 0.86 -2.43
CA ALA A 140 -1.01 1.07 -2.48
C ALA A 140 -1.77 -0.21 -2.12
N LYS A 141 -2.89 -0.05 -1.42
CA LYS A 141 -3.88 -1.09 -1.22
C LYS A 141 -4.92 -0.97 -2.33
N VAL A 142 -5.04 -2.00 -3.15
CA VAL A 142 -5.92 -2.01 -4.33
C VAL A 142 -7.00 -3.06 -4.12
N GLU A 143 -8.25 -2.62 -4.16
CA GLU A 143 -9.42 -3.49 -4.22
C GLU A 143 -9.86 -3.65 -5.67
N MET A 144 -10.03 -4.89 -6.11
CA MET A 144 -10.43 -5.19 -7.47
C MET A 144 -11.62 -6.15 -7.49
N ARG A 145 -12.50 -5.93 -8.47
CA ARG A 145 -13.60 -6.83 -8.83
C ARG A 145 -13.29 -7.51 -10.15
N VAL A 146 -13.66 -8.79 -10.27
CA VAL A 146 -13.66 -9.55 -11.53
C VAL A 146 -15.10 -9.86 -11.93
N VAL A 147 -15.45 -9.52 -13.17
CA VAL A 147 -16.73 -9.89 -13.79
C VAL A 147 -16.47 -10.43 -15.18
N ASN A 148 -16.87 -11.67 -15.44
CA ASN A 148 -16.61 -12.34 -16.72
C ASN A 148 -15.11 -12.32 -17.14
N GLY A 149 -14.21 -12.38 -16.15
CA GLY A 149 -12.76 -12.33 -16.35
C GLY A 149 -12.19 -10.93 -16.63
N TYR A 150 -12.99 -9.87 -16.61
CA TYR A 150 -12.54 -8.48 -16.69
C TYR A 150 -12.36 -7.90 -15.31
N LEU A 151 -11.26 -7.20 -15.11
CA LEU A 151 -10.89 -6.54 -13.86
C LEU A 151 -11.38 -5.11 -13.82
N ARG A 152 -11.84 -4.68 -12.64
CA ARG A 152 -12.11 -3.28 -12.34
C ARG A 152 -11.53 -2.94 -10.98
N ILE A 153 -10.82 -1.81 -10.89
CA ILE A 153 -10.39 -1.24 -9.61
C ILE A 153 -11.61 -0.56 -8.99
N GLU A 154 -12.00 -1.01 -7.80
CA GLU A 154 -13.09 -0.43 -7.01
C GLU A 154 -12.58 0.61 -6.03
N ASP A 155 -11.41 0.36 -5.42
CA ASP A 155 -10.75 1.30 -4.52
C ASP A 155 -9.23 1.19 -4.63
N LEU A 156 -8.56 2.34 -4.50
CA LEU A 156 -7.11 2.44 -4.48
C LEU A 156 -6.72 3.46 -3.41
N ARG A 157 -6.08 3.00 -2.35
CA ARG A 157 -5.63 3.85 -1.24
C ARG A 157 -4.19 3.54 -0.85
N TRP A 158 -3.54 4.56 -0.29
CA TRP A 158 -2.18 4.45 0.23
C TRP A 158 -2.16 4.23 1.75
N ASP A 159 -3.26 4.48 2.43
CA ASP A 159 -3.51 4.24 3.84
C ASP A 159 -4.09 2.84 4.08
N ALA A 160 -3.95 2.36 5.31
CA ALA A 160 -4.58 1.12 5.73
C ALA A 160 -6.08 1.33 5.92
N PHE A 161 -6.90 0.56 5.22
CA PHE A 161 -8.35 0.54 5.42
C PHE A 161 -8.86 -0.88 5.63
N ASN A 162 -10.02 -1.00 6.27
CA ASN A 162 -10.68 -2.27 6.45
C ASN A 162 -11.46 -2.63 5.19
N GLU A 163 -11.03 -3.66 4.46
CA GLU A 163 -11.69 -4.14 3.24
C GLU A 163 -13.14 -4.57 3.50
N GLY A 164 -13.45 -5.08 4.69
CA GLY A 164 -14.81 -5.48 5.04
C GLY A 164 -15.87 -4.36 4.94
N THR A 165 -15.44 -3.08 4.93
CA THR A 165 -16.35 -1.93 4.82
C THR A 165 -16.65 -1.50 3.38
N THR A 166 -15.93 -2.03 2.39
CA THR A 166 -16.02 -1.56 1.00
C THR A 166 -17.02 -2.34 0.15
N LEU A 167 -17.50 -3.51 0.63
CA LEU A 167 -18.39 -4.39 -0.12
C LEU A 167 -19.64 -3.67 -0.66
N GLN A 168 -20.31 -2.90 0.17
CA GLN A 168 -21.55 -2.22 -0.22
C GLN A 168 -21.27 -1.22 -1.36
N THR A 169 -20.18 -0.45 -1.25
CA THR A 169 -19.76 0.48 -2.31
C THR A 169 -19.45 -0.25 -3.62
N SER A 170 -18.78 -1.40 -3.55
CA SER A 170 -18.46 -2.23 -4.71
C SER A 170 -19.72 -2.82 -5.37
N VAL A 171 -20.69 -3.28 -4.57
CA VAL A 171 -22.00 -3.77 -5.06
C VAL A 171 -22.82 -2.65 -5.72
N GLU A 172 -22.86 -1.46 -5.13
CA GLU A 172 -23.54 -0.30 -5.75
C GLU A 172 -22.81 0.17 -7.02
N SER A 173 -21.48 0.08 -7.06
CA SER A 173 -20.70 0.30 -8.28
C SER A 173 -21.05 -0.70 -9.38
N TYR A 174 -21.24 -1.98 -9.02
CA TYR A 174 -21.73 -3.00 -9.95
C TYR A 174 -23.11 -2.64 -10.52
N ARG A 175 -24.06 -2.30 -9.64
CA ARG A 175 -25.43 -1.90 -10.05
C ARG A 175 -25.42 -0.72 -11.02
N ARG A 176 -24.59 0.29 -10.74
CA ARG A 176 -24.45 1.45 -11.66
C ARG A 176 -23.93 1.06 -13.05
N CYS A 177 -23.05 0.05 -13.11
CA CYS A 177 -22.47 -0.40 -14.39
C CYS A 177 -23.42 -1.29 -15.19
N PHE A 178 -24.19 -2.17 -14.52
CA PHE A 178 -24.96 -3.23 -15.17
C PHE A 178 -26.48 -3.03 -15.08
N GLY A 179 -26.95 -2.04 -14.33
CA GLY A 179 -28.38 -1.73 -14.16
C GLY A 179 -29.12 -2.62 -13.16
N HIS A 180 -28.46 -3.65 -12.60
CA HIS A 180 -29.04 -4.60 -11.65
C HIS A 180 -28.01 -4.98 -10.58
N TYR A 181 -28.48 -5.56 -9.47
CA TYR A 181 -27.59 -6.13 -8.44
C TYR A 181 -27.01 -7.47 -8.94
N PRO A 182 -25.79 -7.86 -8.47
CA PRO A 182 -25.24 -9.17 -8.74
C PRO A 182 -26.07 -10.25 -8.02
N ALA A 183 -26.32 -11.39 -8.66
CA ALA A 183 -26.98 -12.52 -8.02
C ALA A 183 -26.10 -13.11 -6.89
N ARG A 184 -24.78 -13.09 -7.07
CA ARG A 184 -23.83 -13.58 -6.08
C ARG A 184 -22.53 -12.76 -6.06
N VAL A 185 -21.93 -12.71 -4.86
CA VAL A 185 -20.62 -12.08 -4.61
C VAL A 185 -19.69 -13.12 -3.98
N LEU A 186 -18.62 -13.44 -4.68
CA LEU A 186 -17.57 -14.33 -4.21
C LEU A 186 -16.46 -13.48 -3.57
N ALA A 187 -16.44 -13.42 -2.26
CA ALA A 187 -15.53 -12.55 -1.51
C ALA A 187 -14.83 -13.31 -0.37
N ASP A 188 -13.74 -12.74 0.14
CA ASP A 188 -13.03 -13.31 1.28
C ASP A 188 -13.86 -13.16 2.57
N THR A 189 -13.56 -13.97 3.56
CA THR A 189 -14.26 -14.00 4.87
C THR A 189 -14.24 -12.65 5.58
N ILE A 190 -13.27 -11.78 5.31
CA ILE A 190 -13.20 -10.41 5.85
C ILE A 190 -14.43 -9.56 5.47
N PHE A 191 -15.05 -9.84 4.32
CA PHE A 191 -16.26 -9.15 3.86
C PHE A 191 -17.55 -9.66 4.52
N ARG A 192 -17.52 -10.79 5.24
CA ARG A 192 -18.70 -11.40 5.89
C ARG A 192 -19.01 -10.75 7.24
N THR A 193 -19.09 -9.44 7.28
CA THR A 193 -19.59 -8.73 8.47
C THR A 193 -21.10 -8.87 8.60
N ARG A 194 -21.64 -8.75 9.81
CA ARG A 194 -23.09 -8.81 10.03
C ARG A 194 -23.86 -7.77 9.21
N GLU A 195 -23.26 -6.61 9.03
CA GLU A 195 -23.79 -5.51 8.24
C GLU A 195 -23.87 -5.88 6.75
N ASN A 196 -22.79 -6.40 6.18
CA ASN A 196 -22.74 -6.83 4.79
C ASN A 196 -23.68 -7.99 4.50
N LEU A 197 -23.80 -8.95 5.42
CA LEU A 197 -24.74 -10.06 5.30
C LEU A 197 -26.19 -9.57 5.28
N ARG A 198 -26.54 -8.60 6.13
CA ARG A 198 -27.87 -7.97 6.14
C ARG A 198 -28.12 -7.23 4.82
N TYR A 199 -27.18 -6.39 4.40
CA TYR A 199 -27.23 -5.63 3.15
C TYR A 199 -27.45 -6.53 1.94
N CYS A 200 -26.71 -7.64 1.83
CA CYS A 200 -26.85 -8.62 0.75
C CYS A 200 -28.20 -9.33 0.80
N LYS A 201 -28.65 -9.76 1.99
CA LYS A 201 -29.95 -10.42 2.17
C LYS A 201 -31.14 -9.54 1.75
N GLU A 202 -31.12 -8.25 2.08
CA GLU A 202 -32.16 -7.29 1.70
C GLU A 202 -32.28 -7.07 0.18
N ARG A 203 -31.22 -7.44 -0.58
CA ARG A 203 -31.15 -7.27 -2.05
C ARG A 203 -31.11 -8.59 -2.81
N ASP A 204 -31.38 -9.68 -2.12
CA ASP A 204 -31.33 -11.06 -2.67
C ASP A 204 -29.98 -11.39 -3.32
N ILE A 205 -28.90 -10.95 -2.70
CA ILE A 205 -27.53 -11.20 -3.14
C ILE A 205 -26.94 -12.34 -2.29
N HIS A 206 -26.55 -13.42 -2.93
CA HIS A 206 -25.79 -14.48 -2.27
C HIS A 206 -24.33 -14.03 -2.04
N ILE A 207 -23.81 -14.14 -0.80
CA ILE A 207 -22.41 -13.89 -0.47
C ILE A 207 -21.72 -15.20 -0.05
N SER A 208 -20.64 -15.54 -0.75
CA SER A 208 -19.89 -16.78 -0.55
C SER A 208 -19.31 -16.95 0.87
N GLY A 209 -19.03 -18.19 1.24
CA GLY A 209 -18.31 -18.59 2.45
C GLY A 209 -19.22 -19.14 3.55
N PRO A 210 -18.64 -19.56 4.70
CA PRO A 210 -19.31 -20.36 5.70
C PRO A 210 -20.55 -19.66 6.29
N ARG A 211 -21.66 -20.41 6.41
CA ARG A 211 -22.88 -19.89 7.03
C ARG A 211 -22.64 -19.59 8.51
N LEU A 212 -23.20 -18.48 8.99
CA LEU A 212 -23.16 -18.14 10.39
C LEU A 212 -24.23 -18.95 11.17
N GLY A 213 -23.85 -19.44 12.34
CA GLY A 213 -24.77 -20.14 13.22
C GLY A 213 -24.35 -21.56 13.56
N LYS A 214 -25.26 -22.32 14.19
CA LYS A 214 -24.99 -23.72 14.51
C LYS A 214 -25.04 -24.57 13.23
N ARG A 215 -24.21 -25.62 13.23
CA ARG A 215 -24.19 -26.64 12.18
C ARG A 215 -25.61 -27.23 12.04
N PRO A 216 -26.10 -27.47 10.81
CA PRO A 216 -27.34 -28.18 10.57
C PRO A 216 -27.34 -29.56 11.26
N VAL A 217 -28.47 -29.95 11.82
CA VAL A 217 -28.61 -31.28 12.41
C VAL A 217 -28.64 -32.34 11.31
N ASP A 218 -29.23 -32.01 10.18
CA ASP A 218 -29.26 -32.89 9.01
C ASP A 218 -27.88 -32.88 8.31
N LEU A 219 -27.27 -34.05 8.28
CA LEU A 219 -25.93 -34.25 7.68
C LEU A 219 -25.98 -34.10 6.14
N SER A 220 -27.08 -34.40 5.47
CA SER A 220 -27.22 -34.24 4.03
C SER A 220 -27.17 -32.76 3.65
N VAL A 221 -27.92 -31.92 4.36
CA VAL A 221 -27.90 -30.45 4.19
C VAL A 221 -26.51 -29.87 4.51
N TYR A 222 -25.85 -30.42 5.52
CA TYR A 222 -24.49 -29.97 5.86
C TYR A 222 -23.48 -30.31 4.77
N HIS A 223 -23.52 -31.51 4.21
CA HIS A 223 -22.61 -31.92 3.14
C HIS A 223 -22.85 -31.12 1.85
N GLU A 224 -24.10 -30.80 1.54
CA GLU A 224 -24.44 -29.94 0.40
C GLU A 224 -23.86 -28.53 0.59
N GLN A 225 -24.01 -27.93 1.77
CA GLN A 225 -23.42 -26.64 2.11
C GLN A 225 -21.89 -26.65 1.96
N LEU A 226 -21.20 -27.67 2.46
CA LEU A 226 -19.75 -27.81 2.31
C LEU A 226 -19.33 -27.92 0.84
N ARG A 227 -20.11 -28.63 0.01
CA ARG A 227 -19.86 -28.75 -1.42
C ARG A 227 -20.01 -27.41 -2.12
N GLU A 228 -21.04 -26.64 -1.82
CA GLU A 228 -21.24 -25.29 -2.33
C GLU A 228 -20.06 -24.39 -1.95
N GLU A 229 -19.68 -24.36 -0.66
CA GLU A 229 -18.55 -23.57 -0.17
C GLU A 229 -17.23 -23.94 -0.86
N TRP A 230 -17.01 -25.23 -1.14
CA TRP A 230 -15.83 -25.71 -1.84
C TRP A 230 -15.80 -25.23 -3.29
N LEU A 231 -16.93 -25.31 -4.00
CA LEU A 231 -17.06 -24.81 -5.38
C LEU A 231 -16.85 -23.30 -5.45
N GLU A 232 -17.49 -22.53 -4.55
CA GLU A 232 -17.32 -21.09 -4.45
C GLU A 232 -15.88 -20.69 -4.12
N SER A 233 -15.19 -21.47 -3.28
CA SER A 233 -13.76 -21.24 -2.99
C SER A 233 -12.88 -21.44 -4.23
N GLY A 234 -13.20 -22.41 -5.07
CA GLY A 234 -12.54 -22.62 -6.37
C GLY A 234 -12.76 -21.44 -7.33
N GLU A 235 -14.00 -20.97 -7.46
CA GLU A 235 -14.32 -19.80 -8.28
C GLU A 235 -13.67 -18.50 -7.74
N ARG A 236 -13.62 -18.34 -6.43
CA ARG A 236 -12.92 -17.20 -5.78
C ARG A 236 -11.44 -17.18 -6.12
N GLY A 237 -10.81 -18.33 -6.32
CA GLY A 237 -9.42 -18.44 -6.76
C GLY A 237 -9.09 -17.68 -8.05
N GLU A 238 -10.13 -17.35 -8.86
CA GLU A 238 -9.95 -16.53 -10.07
C GLU A 238 -9.37 -15.15 -9.76
N ILE A 239 -9.88 -14.45 -8.75
CA ILE A 239 -9.34 -13.13 -8.37
C ILE A 239 -7.89 -13.21 -7.90
N GLU A 240 -7.55 -14.25 -7.13
CA GLU A 240 -6.17 -14.47 -6.67
C GLU A 240 -5.23 -14.77 -7.85
N ARG A 241 -5.70 -15.55 -8.82
CA ARG A 241 -4.98 -15.84 -10.07
C ARG A 241 -4.74 -14.56 -10.87
N GLN A 242 -5.74 -13.70 -11.02
CA GLN A 242 -5.62 -12.41 -11.72
C GLN A 242 -4.64 -11.47 -11.01
N PHE A 243 -4.66 -11.39 -9.68
CA PHE A 243 -3.63 -10.65 -8.93
C PHE A 243 -2.23 -11.22 -9.14
N GLY A 244 -2.09 -12.55 -9.17
CA GLY A 244 -0.83 -13.22 -9.46
C GLY A 244 -0.28 -12.87 -10.85
N VAL A 245 -1.14 -12.82 -11.86
CA VAL A 245 -0.79 -12.42 -13.24
C VAL A 245 -0.43 -10.93 -13.28
N ALA A 246 -1.24 -10.07 -12.66
CA ALA A 246 -0.99 -8.63 -12.57
C ALA A 246 0.38 -8.32 -11.97
N LYS A 247 0.73 -8.99 -10.88
CA LYS A 247 2.03 -8.82 -10.19
C LYS A 247 3.22 -9.29 -11.03
N ARG A 248 3.07 -10.41 -11.76
CA ARG A 248 4.19 -11.04 -12.49
C ARG A 248 4.39 -10.51 -13.90
N ARG A 249 3.30 -10.16 -14.61
CA ARG A 249 3.33 -9.81 -16.04
C ARG A 249 3.05 -8.34 -16.33
N TYR A 250 2.37 -7.64 -15.42
CA TYR A 250 1.91 -6.27 -15.62
C TYR A 250 2.45 -5.28 -14.56
N SER A 251 3.61 -5.59 -13.99
CA SER A 251 4.36 -4.73 -13.07
C SER A 251 3.64 -4.31 -11.77
N LEU A 252 2.45 -4.85 -11.49
CA LEU A 252 1.70 -4.50 -10.27
C LEU A 252 2.43 -4.96 -8.98
N GLY A 253 3.40 -5.88 -9.10
CA GLY A 253 4.24 -6.33 -7.98
C GLY A 253 5.33 -5.34 -7.57
N CYS A 254 5.71 -4.42 -8.46
CA CYS A 254 6.74 -3.42 -8.21
C CYS A 254 6.47 -2.18 -9.07
N VAL A 255 5.73 -1.23 -8.52
CA VAL A 255 5.47 0.07 -9.15
C VAL A 255 6.75 0.91 -9.08
N VAL A 256 7.33 1.24 -10.23
CA VAL A 256 8.60 1.98 -10.31
C VAL A 256 8.42 3.50 -10.31
N MET A 257 7.20 3.98 -10.52
CA MET A 257 6.86 5.39 -10.51
C MET A 257 7.04 5.99 -9.11
N LYS A 258 7.59 7.21 -9.04
CA LYS A 258 7.97 7.83 -7.76
C LYS A 258 7.00 8.89 -7.25
N LEU A 259 6.13 9.42 -8.11
CA LEU A 259 5.11 10.39 -7.73
C LEU A 259 3.79 9.65 -7.46
N LYS A 260 3.01 10.13 -6.50
CA LYS A 260 1.73 9.51 -6.11
C LYS A 260 0.82 9.31 -7.32
N HIS A 261 0.54 10.39 -8.04
CA HIS A 261 -0.33 10.37 -9.20
C HIS A 261 0.16 9.43 -10.31
N THR A 262 1.46 9.46 -10.65
CA THR A 262 2.00 8.57 -11.69
C THR A 262 1.99 7.11 -11.26
N SER A 263 2.16 6.81 -9.97
CA SER A 263 2.02 5.46 -9.43
C SER A 263 0.58 4.96 -9.53
N GLU A 264 -0.40 5.81 -9.26
CA GLU A 264 -1.82 5.48 -9.43
C GLU A 264 -2.16 5.21 -10.90
N VAL A 265 -1.69 6.08 -11.80
CA VAL A 265 -1.85 5.88 -13.27
C VAL A 265 -1.23 4.57 -13.73
N ASP A 266 -0.04 4.21 -13.26
CA ASP A 266 0.63 2.94 -13.60
C ASP A 266 -0.18 1.72 -13.14
N ILE A 267 -0.79 1.78 -11.95
CA ILE A 267 -1.69 0.73 -11.45
C ILE A 267 -2.93 0.59 -12.33
N TYR A 268 -3.59 1.71 -12.69
CA TYR A 268 -4.74 1.67 -13.60
C TYR A 268 -4.39 1.19 -15.01
N ALA A 269 -3.24 1.61 -15.54
CA ALA A 269 -2.73 1.19 -16.85
C ALA A 269 -2.45 -0.33 -16.87
N SER A 270 -1.92 -0.89 -15.78
CA SER A 270 -1.70 -2.33 -15.64
C SER A 270 -3.01 -3.12 -15.76
N VAL A 271 -4.06 -2.68 -15.07
CA VAL A 271 -5.39 -3.33 -15.15
C VAL A 271 -6.03 -3.14 -16.53
N LEU A 272 -5.88 -1.96 -17.12
CA LEU A 272 -6.36 -1.72 -18.49
C LEU A 272 -5.67 -2.66 -19.50
N ALA A 273 -4.35 -2.81 -19.41
CA ALA A 273 -3.60 -3.72 -20.28
C ALA A 273 -4.04 -5.17 -20.12
N MET A 274 -4.35 -5.62 -18.91
CA MET A 274 -4.91 -6.96 -18.66
C MET A 274 -6.26 -7.15 -19.34
N ASN A 275 -7.15 -6.17 -19.25
CA ASN A 275 -8.46 -6.21 -19.87
C ASN A 275 -8.38 -6.19 -21.39
N LEU A 276 -7.49 -5.38 -21.96
CA LEU A 276 -7.22 -5.34 -23.40
C LEU A 276 -6.66 -6.68 -23.90
N TRP A 277 -5.73 -7.28 -23.15
CA TRP A 277 -5.20 -8.59 -23.47
C TRP A 277 -6.29 -9.67 -23.46
N LYS A 278 -7.16 -9.68 -22.45
CA LYS A 278 -8.32 -10.59 -22.38
C LYS A 278 -9.23 -10.41 -23.60
N LYS A 279 -9.57 -9.17 -23.96
CA LYS A 279 -10.39 -8.86 -25.13
C LYS A 279 -9.73 -9.36 -26.42
N LEU A 280 -8.42 -9.17 -26.57
CA LEU A 280 -7.66 -9.63 -27.72
C LEU A 280 -7.67 -11.16 -27.83
N GLN A 281 -7.49 -11.88 -26.71
CA GLN A 281 -7.58 -13.34 -26.67
C GLN A 281 -8.96 -13.84 -27.13
N LEU A 282 -10.05 -13.21 -26.66
CA LEU A 282 -11.40 -13.55 -27.07
C LEU A 282 -11.62 -13.30 -28.56
N LEU A 283 -11.11 -12.19 -29.11
CA LEU A 283 -11.17 -11.87 -30.51
C LEU A 283 -10.43 -12.92 -31.36
N PHE A 284 -9.21 -13.28 -30.96
CA PHE A 284 -8.46 -14.33 -31.65
C PHE A 284 -9.17 -15.69 -31.59
N ALA A 285 -9.77 -16.03 -30.46
CA ALA A 285 -10.56 -17.25 -30.33
C ALA A 285 -11.75 -17.26 -31.30
N GLN A 286 -12.46 -16.14 -31.41
CA GLN A 286 -13.58 -16.00 -32.37
C GLN A 286 -13.12 -16.14 -33.84
N ILE A 287 -12.03 -15.46 -34.22
CA ILE A 287 -11.44 -15.55 -35.55
C ILE A 287 -11.00 -16.98 -35.84
N TYR A 288 -10.35 -17.65 -34.91
CA TYR A 288 -9.91 -19.02 -35.04
C TYR A 288 -11.10 -19.97 -35.22
N CYS A 289 -12.16 -19.83 -34.41
CA CYS A 289 -13.39 -20.62 -34.56
C CYS A 289 -14.04 -20.41 -35.91
N PHE A 290 -14.07 -19.17 -36.39
CA PHE A 290 -14.62 -18.83 -37.71
C PHE A 290 -13.84 -19.47 -38.86
N LEU A 291 -12.49 -19.41 -38.81
CA LEU A 291 -11.64 -19.92 -39.89
C LEU A 291 -11.54 -21.47 -39.92
N PHE A 292 -11.56 -22.12 -38.75
CA PHE A 292 -11.25 -23.54 -38.63
C PHE A 292 -12.42 -24.41 -38.14
N GLY A 293 -13.59 -23.84 -37.90
CA GLY A 293 -14.82 -24.56 -37.55
C GLY A 293 -14.75 -25.38 -36.24
N ARG A 294 -13.83 -25.06 -35.31
CA ARG A 294 -13.62 -25.79 -34.04
C ARG A 294 -13.99 -24.94 -32.82
N PRO A 295 -15.19 -25.15 -32.21
CA PRO A 295 -15.62 -24.30 -31.07
C PRO A 295 -14.98 -24.59 -29.72
N GLN A 296 -14.06 -25.57 -29.55
CA GLN A 296 -13.72 -26.13 -28.23
C GLN A 296 -12.29 -25.94 -27.73
N LEU A 297 -11.45 -25.06 -28.27
CA LEU A 297 -10.04 -25.02 -27.87
C LEU A 297 -9.62 -23.90 -26.89
N PHE A 298 -10.53 -23.06 -26.40
CA PHE A 298 -10.17 -21.94 -25.51
C PHE A 298 -11.08 -21.83 -24.29
N ALA A 299 -11.04 -22.85 -23.43
CA ALA A 299 -11.42 -22.68 -22.02
C ALA A 299 -10.21 -22.05 -21.30
N PHE A 300 -10.26 -20.73 -21.06
CA PHE A 300 -9.27 -19.98 -20.29
C PHE A 300 -9.80 -19.69 -18.90
#